data_39eae2f669784c1d8b8810bfd6376ed7
#
_entry.id   39eae2f669784c1d8b8810bfd6376ed7
#
_cell.length_a   1.000
_cell.length_b   1.000
_cell.length_c   1.000
_cell.angle_alpha   90.00
_cell.angle_beta   90.00
_cell.angle_gamma   90.00
#
_symmetry.space_group_name_H-M   'P 1'
#
loop_
_entity.id
_entity.type
_entity.pdbx_description
1 polymer ?
#
loop_
_entity_poly.entity_id
_entity_poly.type
_entity_poly.pdbx_seq_one_letter_code
_entity_poly.pdbx_strand_id
1 'polypeptide(L)'
;MFIITYKIPFQNVDTSIEKLQFNDIFNVFYESPLEITTDEFGYGYLEKDDVIIDFKVAFDGDECDLNEFTNKVNSIIELTPDNTIEENYNYEETHFPAIHIDDTWVIASPEEDFPEKQKINFISQGAFGTGMHETTQDILRYILSQDFSGLDVLDIGTGSGILSLATSVKNAKRVCALDIRDVHEEIEFNSSLNNITNIETFVGDALTNEVIIDGKFHWIYINIGGEETEMFMDYINDHIKENGKLLVSGLVEWSFNSVKEKVEAKGYVMEHKIQTNEWCTAIFNRK
;
A
#
# COMPACT_ATOMS: atom_id res chain seq x y z
N MET A 1 20.01 9.93 20.18
CA MET A 1 18.58 10.00 20.57
C MET A 1 18.33 8.95 21.64
N PHE A 2 17.51 9.25 22.64
CA PHE A 2 17.13 8.30 23.70
C PHE A 2 15.66 7.89 23.53
N ILE A 3 15.37 6.60 23.69
CA ILE A 3 14.02 6.04 23.67
C ILE A 3 13.64 5.61 25.07
N ILE A 4 12.62 6.25 25.63
CA ILE A 4 12.10 6.00 26.95
C ILE A 4 10.82 5.17 26.79
N THR A 5 10.81 3.95 27.29
CA THR A 5 9.70 3.01 27.13
C THR A 5 8.87 2.90 28.42
N TYR A 6 7.56 3.02 28.27
CA TYR A 6 6.56 2.86 29.33
C TYR A 6 5.65 1.69 29.01
N LYS A 7 5.22 0.96 30.02
CA LYS A 7 4.18 -0.07 29.90
C LYS A 7 2.84 0.56 30.24
N ILE A 8 1.96 0.67 29.24
CA ILE A 8 0.62 1.25 29.46
C ILE A 8 -0.48 0.35 28.89
N PRO A 9 -1.69 0.35 29.50
CA PRO A 9 -2.86 -0.25 28.84
C PRO A 9 -3.14 0.45 27.52
N PHE A 10 -3.43 -0.31 26.46
CA PHE A 10 -3.65 0.24 25.12
C PHE A 10 -4.77 1.30 25.11
N GLN A 11 -5.85 1.06 25.83
CA GLN A 11 -6.95 2.01 26.00
C GLN A 11 -6.55 3.40 26.56
N ASN A 12 -5.35 3.55 27.13
CA ASN A 12 -4.85 4.80 27.70
C ASN A 12 -3.89 5.55 26.74
N VAL A 13 -3.61 4.97 25.56
CA VAL A 13 -2.64 5.54 24.61
C VAL A 13 -3.03 6.93 24.16
N ASP A 14 -4.24 7.08 23.63
CA ASP A 14 -4.72 8.37 23.11
C ASP A 14 -4.68 9.46 24.16
N THR A 15 -5.18 9.14 25.36
CA THR A 15 -5.15 10.10 26.48
C THR A 15 -3.72 10.47 26.87
N SER A 16 -2.78 9.53 26.81
CA SER A 16 -1.37 9.80 27.13
C SER A 16 -0.71 10.66 26.05
N ILE A 17 -1.02 10.40 24.77
CA ILE A 17 -0.57 11.22 23.64
C ILE A 17 -1.08 12.66 23.78
N GLU A 18 -2.38 12.84 24.02
CA GLU A 18 -2.98 14.17 24.20
C GLU A 18 -2.32 14.95 25.34
N LYS A 19 -2.08 14.29 26.49
CA LYS A 19 -1.39 14.92 27.62
C LYS A 19 0.04 15.36 27.28
N LEU A 20 0.77 14.52 26.56
CA LEU A 20 2.14 14.82 26.16
C LEU A 20 2.19 15.95 25.13
N GLN A 21 1.33 15.92 24.11
CA GLN A 21 1.22 16.98 23.11
C GLN A 21 0.84 18.33 23.70
N PHE A 22 -0.04 18.33 24.70
CA PHE A 22 -0.38 19.57 25.44
C PHE A 22 0.82 20.19 26.18
N ASN A 23 1.87 19.39 26.42
CA ASN A 23 3.12 19.82 27.06
C ASN A 23 4.30 19.91 26.07
N ASP A 24 4.01 20.06 24.77
CA ASP A 24 4.98 20.18 23.67
C ASP A 24 5.89 18.94 23.49
N ILE A 25 5.36 17.75 23.78
CA ILE A 25 6.05 16.48 23.55
C ILE A 25 5.31 15.71 22.45
N PHE A 26 5.87 15.67 21.24
CA PHE A 26 5.23 15.10 20.03
C PHE A 26 5.88 13.79 19.56
N ASN A 27 7.13 13.53 19.96
CA ASN A 27 7.89 12.35 19.51
C ASN A 27 7.49 11.10 20.29
N VAL A 28 6.30 10.60 20.00
CA VAL A 28 5.68 9.46 20.70
C VAL A 28 5.30 8.40 19.67
N PHE A 29 5.56 7.14 19.97
CA PHE A 29 5.21 6.03 19.09
C PHE A 29 4.95 4.74 19.86
N TYR A 30 4.14 3.87 19.29
CA TYR A 30 3.77 2.57 19.81
C TYR A 30 3.39 1.63 18.65
N GLU A 31 3.32 0.35 18.93
CA GLU A 31 2.79 -0.64 18.00
C GLU A 31 1.37 -1.01 18.44
N SER A 32 0.41 -0.89 17.52
CA SER A 32 -0.97 -1.33 17.78
C SER A 32 -0.99 -2.84 18.02
N PRO A 33 -1.69 -3.31 19.06
CA PRO A 33 -1.76 -4.73 19.41
C PRO A 33 -2.74 -5.47 18.50
N LEU A 34 -2.33 -5.71 17.25
CA LEU A 34 -3.12 -6.37 16.23
C LEU A 34 -3.01 -7.89 16.34
N GLU A 35 -4.15 -8.57 16.31
CA GLU A 35 -4.23 -10.01 16.08
C GLU A 35 -4.64 -10.27 14.64
N ILE A 36 -3.86 -11.07 13.93
CA ILE A 36 -4.21 -11.48 12.57
C ILE A 36 -5.35 -12.50 12.68
N THR A 37 -6.45 -12.21 12.02
CA THR A 37 -7.62 -13.09 11.88
C THR A 37 -7.72 -13.59 10.44
N THR A 38 -8.52 -14.62 10.23
CA THR A 38 -8.84 -15.11 8.88
C THR A 38 -10.34 -15.27 8.75
N ASP A 39 -10.89 -14.86 7.62
CA ASP A 39 -12.29 -15.02 7.27
C ASP A 39 -12.46 -15.62 5.86
N GLU A 40 -13.66 -15.57 5.31
CA GLU A 40 -13.97 -16.10 3.98
C GLU A 40 -13.31 -15.31 2.84
N PHE A 41 -12.85 -14.08 3.08
CA PHE A 41 -12.22 -13.20 2.08
C PHE A 41 -10.69 -13.22 2.18
N GLY A 42 -10.11 -13.45 3.35
CA GLY A 42 -8.67 -13.44 3.50
C GLY A 42 -8.17 -13.23 4.93
N TYR A 43 -7.18 -12.39 5.05
CA TYR A 43 -6.63 -11.94 6.34
C TYR A 43 -7.33 -10.67 6.79
N GLY A 44 -7.73 -10.65 8.04
CA GLY A 44 -8.23 -9.49 8.74
C GLY A 44 -7.36 -9.16 9.96
N TYR A 45 -7.69 -8.10 10.65
CA TYR A 45 -7.02 -7.68 11.88
C TYR A 45 -8.05 -7.37 12.95
N LEU A 46 -7.78 -7.84 14.15
CA LEU A 46 -8.54 -7.48 15.33
C LEU A 46 -7.61 -6.73 16.29
N GLU A 47 -7.97 -5.50 16.62
CA GLU A 47 -7.26 -4.71 17.61
C GLU A 47 -7.67 -5.17 19.03
N LYS A 48 -6.67 -5.40 19.90
CA LYS A 48 -6.90 -5.85 21.28
C LYS A 48 -6.86 -4.67 22.23
N ASP A 49 -8.00 -4.32 22.81
CA ASP A 49 -8.11 -3.19 23.72
C ASP A 49 -7.52 -3.47 25.12
N ASP A 50 -7.62 -4.71 25.60
CA ASP A 50 -7.26 -5.12 26.98
C ASP A 50 -5.82 -5.63 27.10
N VAL A 51 -4.84 -4.97 26.48
CA VAL A 51 -3.44 -5.37 26.53
C VAL A 51 -2.55 -4.25 27.03
N ILE A 52 -1.41 -4.63 27.62
CA ILE A 52 -0.35 -3.70 27.98
C ILE A 52 0.63 -3.65 26.82
N ILE A 53 0.94 -2.44 26.35
CA ILE A 53 1.86 -2.22 25.24
C ILE A 53 3.10 -1.42 25.66
N ASP A 54 4.08 -1.41 24.78
CA ASP A 54 5.25 -0.55 24.86
C ASP A 54 4.91 0.81 24.24
N PHE A 55 4.78 1.81 25.10
CA PHE A 55 4.58 3.19 24.74
C PHE A 55 5.91 3.91 24.82
N LYS A 56 6.41 4.45 23.73
CA LYS A 56 7.75 4.97 23.59
C LYS A 56 7.73 6.47 23.38
N VAL A 57 8.59 7.18 24.10
CA VAL A 57 8.81 8.62 23.97
C VAL A 57 10.26 8.85 23.58
N ALA A 58 10.50 9.52 22.45
CA ALA A 58 11.84 9.82 21.99
C ALA A 58 12.30 11.17 22.52
N PHE A 59 13.56 11.24 22.96
CA PHE A 59 14.26 12.44 23.37
C PHE A 59 15.51 12.65 22.52
N ASP A 60 15.49 13.74 21.76
CA ASP A 60 16.63 14.14 20.91
C ASP A 60 17.39 15.31 21.55
N GLY A 61 18.02 15.03 22.68
CA GLY A 61 18.81 15.99 23.45
C GLY A 61 20.04 15.34 24.05
N ASP A 62 20.81 16.12 24.79
CA ASP A 62 22.02 15.65 25.44
C ASP A 62 21.70 14.72 26.64
N GLU A 63 22.58 13.77 26.93
CA GLU A 63 22.44 12.82 28.05
C GLU A 63 22.28 13.54 29.41
N CYS A 64 22.89 14.73 29.59
CA CYS A 64 22.74 15.51 30.81
C CYS A 64 21.30 15.98 31.08
N ASP A 65 20.50 16.18 30.03
CA ASP A 65 19.12 16.67 30.12
C ASP A 65 18.07 15.53 30.15
N LEU A 66 18.51 14.30 29.86
CA LEU A 66 17.64 13.12 29.80
C LEU A 66 16.85 12.90 31.09
N ASN A 67 17.49 13.05 32.25
CA ASN A 67 16.83 12.85 33.54
C ASN A 67 15.73 13.89 33.80
N GLU A 68 15.96 15.16 33.43
CA GLU A 68 14.98 16.21 33.56
C GLU A 68 13.80 15.97 32.64
N PHE A 69 14.05 15.63 31.37
CA PHE A 69 13.03 15.27 30.39
C PHE A 69 12.21 14.06 30.86
N THR A 70 12.86 12.97 31.28
CA THR A 70 12.20 11.77 31.78
C THR A 70 11.28 12.09 32.97
N ASN A 71 11.73 12.90 33.92
CA ASN A 71 10.92 13.32 35.07
C ASN A 71 9.71 14.16 34.63
N LYS A 72 9.86 15.01 33.61
CA LYS A 72 8.75 15.76 33.02
C LYS A 72 7.71 14.79 32.43
N VAL A 73 8.13 13.83 31.61
CA VAL A 73 7.21 12.82 31.05
C VAL A 73 6.53 12.03 32.14
N ASN A 74 7.27 11.51 33.13
CA ASN A 74 6.74 10.76 34.26
C ASN A 74 5.62 11.51 35.00
N SER A 75 5.80 12.83 35.19
CA SER A 75 4.81 13.66 35.88
C SER A 75 3.53 13.92 35.06
N ILE A 76 3.64 13.88 33.73
CA ILE A 76 2.52 14.11 32.80
C ILE A 76 1.64 12.87 32.68
N ILE A 77 2.27 11.70 32.46
CA ILE A 77 1.53 10.44 32.27
C ILE A 77 1.34 9.64 33.57
N GLU A 78 1.92 10.10 34.66
CA GLU A 78 1.85 9.49 36.01
C GLU A 78 2.39 8.06 36.06
N LEU A 79 3.45 7.78 35.28
CA LEU A 79 4.11 6.47 35.17
C LEU A 79 5.62 6.61 35.37
N THR A 80 6.25 5.49 35.63
CA THR A 80 7.71 5.35 35.60
C THR A 80 8.14 4.54 34.39
N PRO A 81 9.27 4.86 33.76
CA PRO A 81 9.74 4.10 32.61
C PRO A 81 10.12 2.68 32.99
N ASP A 82 9.83 1.74 32.10
CA ASP A 82 10.28 0.35 32.17
C ASP A 82 11.74 0.23 31.74
N ASN A 83 12.09 0.99 30.71
CA ASN A 83 13.41 0.97 30.10
C ASN A 83 13.76 2.33 29.47
N THR A 84 15.06 2.62 29.36
CA THR A 84 15.59 3.73 28.56
C THR A 84 16.82 3.24 27.82
N ILE A 85 16.81 3.35 26.50
CA ILE A 85 17.92 2.96 25.64
C ILE A 85 18.43 4.15 24.84
N GLU A 86 19.73 4.24 24.64
CA GLU A 86 20.33 5.13 23.66
C GLU A 86 20.31 4.43 22.31
N GLU A 87 19.56 4.98 21.36
CA GLU A 87 19.58 4.52 19.97
C GLU A 87 20.40 5.49 19.13
N ASN A 88 21.51 5.00 18.61
CA ASN A 88 22.24 5.68 17.55
C ASN A 88 21.51 5.37 16.23
N TYR A 89 20.55 6.21 15.86
CA TYR A 89 20.02 6.18 14.51
C TYR A 89 21.13 6.65 13.57
N ASN A 90 21.86 5.71 13.03
CA ASN A 90 22.41 5.91 11.72
C ASN A 90 21.20 5.99 10.81
N TYR A 91 20.89 7.15 10.28
CA TYR A 91 20.09 7.27 9.07
C TYR A 91 20.91 6.64 7.93
N GLU A 92 21.02 5.32 7.95
CA GLU A 92 21.17 4.61 6.71
C GLU A 92 19.82 4.85 6.03
N GLU A 93 19.83 5.66 4.98
CA GLU A 93 18.67 5.80 4.09
C GLU A 93 18.13 4.39 3.89
N THR A 94 16.88 4.16 4.28
CA THR A 94 16.24 2.86 4.09
C THR A 94 16.11 2.66 2.58
N HIS A 95 17.19 2.16 2.00
CA HIS A 95 17.26 1.80 0.60
C HIS A 95 16.31 0.63 0.41
N PHE A 96 15.19 0.86 -0.25
CA PHE A 96 14.37 -0.25 -0.72
C PHE A 96 15.22 -1.06 -1.70
N PRO A 97 15.37 -2.36 -1.47
CA PRO A 97 16.17 -3.19 -2.36
C PRO A 97 15.54 -3.22 -3.76
N ALA A 98 16.38 -3.30 -4.78
CA ALA A 98 15.91 -3.46 -6.15
C ALA A 98 15.03 -4.72 -6.30
N ILE A 99 13.89 -4.57 -6.96
CA ILE A 99 12.92 -5.64 -7.19
C ILE A 99 13.16 -6.20 -8.58
N HIS A 100 13.77 -7.37 -8.65
CA HIS A 100 13.97 -8.11 -9.90
C HIS A 100 12.67 -8.80 -10.30
N ILE A 101 11.96 -8.22 -11.27
CA ILE A 101 10.68 -8.75 -11.73
C ILE A 101 10.89 -10.04 -12.53
N ASP A 102 11.81 -10.00 -13.50
CA ASP A 102 12.25 -11.13 -14.31
C ASP A 102 13.68 -10.92 -14.82
N ASP A 103 14.11 -11.68 -15.83
CA ASP A 103 15.43 -11.53 -16.46
C ASP A 103 15.56 -10.18 -17.23
N THR A 104 14.45 -9.56 -17.62
CA THR A 104 14.40 -8.37 -18.46
C THR A 104 14.15 -7.09 -17.65
N TRP A 105 13.34 -7.15 -16.61
CA TRP A 105 12.86 -5.98 -15.88
C TRP A 105 13.31 -5.92 -14.43
N VAL A 106 13.61 -4.71 -13.98
CA VAL A 106 13.90 -4.38 -12.57
C VAL A 106 13.20 -3.07 -12.20
N ILE A 107 12.74 -2.98 -10.96
CA ILE A 107 12.26 -1.75 -10.33
C ILE A 107 13.27 -1.40 -9.25
N ALA A 108 13.84 -0.20 -9.32
CA ALA A 108 14.92 0.21 -8.44
C ALA A 108 15.00 1.73 -8.29
N SER A 109 15.76 2.18 -7.29
CA SER A 109 16.10 3.59 -7.13
C SER A 109 16.79 4.15 -8.39
N PRO A 110 16.57 5.44 -8.74
CA PRO A 110 17.27 6.08 -9.85
C PRO A 110 18.80 5.97 -9.78
N GLU A 111 19.35 5.89 -8.58
CA GLU A 111 20.80 5.85 -8.33
C GLU A 111 21.42 4.47 -8.60
N GLU A 112 20.60 3.43 -8.62
CA GLU A 112 21.05 2.07 -8.90
C GLU A 112 21.12 1.82 -10.40
N ASP A 113 22.20 1.22 -10.89
CA ASP A 113 22.42 0.96 -12.33
C ASP A 113 22.26 -0.54 -12.67
N PHE A 114 21.47 -0.81 -13.69
CA PHE A 114 21.18 -2.16 -14.19
C PHE A 114 21.33 -2.19 -15.73
N PRO A 115 22.55 -2.12 -16.27
CA PRO A 115 22.78 -1.95 -17.71
C PRO A 115 22.23 -3.11 -18.56
N GLU A 116 22.06 -4.29 -17.99
CA GLU A 116 21.55 -5.50 -18.69
C GLU A 116 20.00 -5.61 -18.62
N LYS A 117 19.31 -4.68 -17.91
CA LYS A 117 17.86 -4.76 -17.70
C LYS A 117 17.18 -3.46 -18.08
N GLN A 118 15.90 -3.57 -18.46
CA GLN A 118 15.00 -2.43 -18.50
C GLN A 118 14.63 -2.06 -17.07
N LYS A 119 14.77 -0.80 -16.73
CA LYS A 119 14.54 -0.31 -15.37
C LYS A 119 13.35 0.62 -15.30
N ILE A 120 12.51 0.42 -14.29
CA ILE A 120 11.54 1.40 -13.82
C ILE A 120 12.15 2.07 -12.59
N ASN A 121 12.36 3.38 -12.65
CA ASN A 121 12.81 4.14 -11.50
C ASN A 121 11.66 4.30 -10.51
N PHE A 122 11.88 3.92 -9.25
CA PHE A 122 10.86 3.98 -8.24
C PHE A 122 11.44 4.26 -6.86
N ILE A 123 10.82 5.20 -6.15
CA ILE A 123 11.11 5.51 -4.75
C ILE A 123 9.79 5.48 -3.99
N SER A 124 9.66 4.57 -3.03
CA SER A 124 8.48 4.51 -2.15
C SER A 124 8.50 5.68 -1.18
N GLN A 125 7.37 6.39 -1.06
CA GLN A 125 7.19 7.53 -0.15
C GLN A 125 6.17 7.26 0.97
N GLY A 126 5.83 5.98 1.18
CA GLY A 126 5.00 5.54 2.29
C GLY A 126 3.59 5.11 1.91
N ALA A 127 3.16 5.27 0.66
CA ALA A 127 1.93 4.65 0.19
C ALA A 127 2.08 3.13 0.14
N PHE A 128 0.96 2.41 0.30
CA PHE A 128 0.94 0.95 0.15
C PHE A 128 1.29 0.54 -1.28
N GLY A 129 1.91 -0.62 -1.46
CA GLY A 129 2.27 -1.12 -2.79
C GLY A 129 3.72 -0.82 -3.18
N THR A 130 4.65 -1.05 -2.25
CA THR A 130 6.10 -0.88 -2.48
C THR A 130 6.69 -1.83 -3.54
N GLY A 131 5.91 -2.78 -4.05
CA GLY A 131 6.37 -3.81 -4.98
C GLY A 131 6.95 -5.05 -4.32
N MET A 132 7.09 -5.08 -3.00
CA MET A 132 7.68 -6.23 -2.28
C MET A 132 6.71 -7.40 -2.13
N HIS A 133 5.40 -7.16 -2.17
CA HIS A 133 4.40 -8.18 -1.98
C HIS A 133 4.26 -9.07 -3.22
N GLU A 134 4.02 -10.37 -3.01
CA GLU A 134 3.93 -11.38 -4.07
C GLU A 134 2.89 -11.03 -5.13
N THR A 135 1.70 -10.56 -4.71
CA THR A 135 0.63 -10.15 -5.63
C THR A 135 1.08 -9.03 -6.55
N THR A 136 1.76 -8.02 -6.01
CA THR A 136 2.28 -6.91 -6.80
C THR A 136 3.32 -7.38 -7.81
N GLN A 137 4.25 -8.27 -7.41
CA GLN A 137 5.25 -8.82 -8.31
C GLN A 137 4.65 -9.69 -9.41
N ASP A 138 3.63 -10.50 -9.09
CA ASP A 138 2.93 -11.33 -10.07
C ASP A 138 2.20 -10.46 -11.11
N ILE A 139 1.54 -9.39 -10.65
CA ILE A 139 0.87 -8.43 -11.55
C ILE A 139 1.90 -7.70 -12.41
N LEU A 140 3.01 -7.24 -11.83
CA LEU A 140 4.08 -6.56 -12.57
C LEU A 140 4.67 -7.44 -13.67
N ARG A 141 4.96 -8.73 -13.39
CA ARG A 141 5.41 -9.69 -14.41
C ARG A 141 4.41 -9.80 -15.54
N TYR A 142 3.12 -9.90 -15.19
CA TYR A 142 2.07 -9.98 -16.18
C TYR A 142 1.97 -8.71 -17.02
N ILE A 143 1.87 -7.52 -16.40
CA ILE A 143 1.78 -6.23 -17.08
C ILE A 143 2.98 -6.03 -18.02
N LEU A 144 4.20 -6.24 -17.52
CA LEU A 144 5.42 -6.01 -18.29
C LEU A 144 5.61 -6.99 -19.46
N SER A 145 4.89 -8.13 -19.46
CA SER A 145 4.81 -9.05 -20.59
C SER A 145 3.81 -8.64 -21.68
N GLN A 146 2.93 -7.66 -21.40
CA GLN A 146 1.88 -7.22 -22.32
C GLN A 146 2.30 -5.97 -23.12
N ASP A 147 1.51 -5.62 -24.13
CA ASP A 147 1.54 -4.33 -24.82
C ASP A 147 0.23 -3.57 -24.58
N PHE A 148 0.35 -2.36 -24.04
CA PHE A 148 -0.80 -1.51 -23.74
C PHE A 148 -0.97 -0.36 -24.76
N SER A 149 -0.29 -0.41 -25.91
CA SER A 149 -0.33 0.64 -26.92
C SER A 149 -1.76 1.00 -27.33
N GLY A 150 -2.13 2.25 -27.09
CA GLY A 150 -3.47 2.78 -27.41
C GLY A 150 -4.57 2.40 -26.44
N LEU A 151 -4.28 1.70 -25.34
CA LEU A 151 -5.26 1.26 -24.37
C LEU A 151 -5.44 2.28 -23.24
N ASP A 152 -6.69 2.41 -22.78
CA ASP A 152 -7.07 3.15 -21.58
C ASP A 152 -7.19 2.15 -20.42
N VAL A 153 -6.58 2.44 -19.27
CA VAL A 153 -6.51 1.56 -18.09
C VAL A 153 -6.97 2.30 -16.84
N LEU A 154 -7.70 1.61 -15.97
CA LEU A 154 -8.10 2.08 -14.64
C LEU A 154 -7.48 1.17 -13.58
N ASP A 155 -6.80 1.76 -12.63
CA ASP A 155 -6.13 1.10 -11.49
C ASP A 155 -6.85 1.52 -10.20
N ILE A 156 -7.68 0.63 -9.65
CA ILE A 156 -8.52 0.86 -8.47
C ILE A 156 -7.74 0.45 -7.22
N GLY A 157 -7.58 1.38 -6.27
CA GLY A 157 -6.72 1.21 -5.11
C GLY A 157 -5.25 1.20 -5.53
N THR A 158 -4.86 2.22 -6.31
CA THR A 158 -3.54 2.27 -6.96
C THR A 158 -2.37 2.33 -5.98
N GLY A 159 -2.60 2.79 -4.74
CA GLY A 159 -1.55 2.96 -3.74
C GLY A 159 -0.40 3.81 -4.24
N SER A 160 0.82 3.31 -4.21
CA SER A 160 2.02 3.99 -4.71
C SER A 160 2.03 4.26 -6.22
N GLY A 161 1.05 3.74 -6.96
CA GLY A 161 0.98 3.87 -8.42
C GLY A 161 1.92 2.94 -9.19
N ILE A 162 2.57 1.98 -8.55
CA ILE A 162 3.58 1.13 -9.18
C ILE A 162 3.02 0.32 -10.39
N LEU A 163 1.75 -0.15 -10.31
CA LEU A 163 1.10 -0.85 -11.43
C LEU A 163 0.76 0.12 -12.56
N SER A 164 0.29 1.31 -12.22
CA SER A 164 0.04 2.40 -13.15
C SER A 164 1.30 2.83 -13.89
N LEU A 165 2.43 2.95 -13.18
CA LEU A 165 3.75 3.24 -13.78
C LEU A 165 4.17 2.14 -14.76
N ALA A 166 4.12 0.86 -14.35
CA ALA A 166 4.47 -0.26 -15.20
C ALA A 166 3.61 -0.31 -16.47
N THR A 167 2.31 -0.04 -16.33
CA THR A 167 1.36 0.02 -17.44
C THR A 167 1.69 1.15 -18.41
N SER A 168 2.08 2.32 -17.88
CA SER A 168 2.49 3.47 -18.71
C SER A 168 3.79 3.23 -19.45
N VAL A 169 4.77 2.59 -18.81
CA VAL A 169 6.03 2.15 -19.44
C VAL A 169 5.76 1.18 -20.61
N LYS A 170 4.66 0.43 -20.55
CA LYS A 170 4.19 -0.47 -21.62
C LYS A 170 3.28 0.23 -22.64
N ASN A 171 3.41 1.55 -22.78
CA ASN A 171 2.80 2.41 -23.80
C ASN A 171 1.28 2.57 -23.68
N ALA A 172 0.68 2.45 -22.50
CA ALA A 172 -0.72 2.80 -22.33
C ALA A 172 -1.01 4.21 -22.83
N LYS A 173 -2.18 4.40 -23.43
CA LYS A 173 -2.60 5.73 -23.92
C LYS A 173 -2.96 6.62 -22.73
N ARG A 174 -3.66 6.09 -21.76
CA ARG A 174 -4.14 6.77 -20.55
C ARG A 174 -4.21 5.76 -19.41
N VAL A 175 -3.74 6.15 -18.24
CA VAL A 175 -3.93 5.39 -16.99
C VAL A 175 -4.63 6.29 -15.98
N CYS A 176 -5.78 5.86 -15.48
CA CYS A 176 -6.46 6.49 -14.35
C CYS A 176 -6.08 5.73 -13.08
N ALA A 177 -5.41 6.39 -12.17
CA ALA A 177 -4.98 5.87 -10.89
C ALA A 177 -5.92 6.39 -9.80
N LEU A 178 -6.75 5.51 -9.22
CA LEU A 178 -7.75 5.84 -8.21
C LEU A 178 -7.33 5.33 -6.84
N ASP A 179 -7.35 6.19 -5.84
CA ASP A 179 -7.20 5.78 -4.43
C ASP A 179 -8.11 6.64 -3.53
N ILE A 180 -8.51 6.09 -2.38
CA ILE A 180 -9.25 6.84 -1.37
C ILE A 180 -8.35 7.83 -0.64
N ARG A 181 -7.04 7.54 -0.55
CA ARG A 181 -6.03 8.40 0.03
C ARG A 181 -5.41 9.29 -1.03
N ASP A 182 -4.94 10.47 -0.62
CA ASP A 182 -4.18 11.34 -1.52
C ASP A 182 -2.76 10.77 -1.73
N VAL A 183 -2.59 10.20 -2.91
CA VAL A 183 -1.32 9.61 -3.39
C VAL A 183 -0.76 10.37 -4.60
N HIS A 184 -1.32 11.56 -4.87
CA HIS A 184 -1.00 12.36 -6.06
C HIS A 184 0.49 12.69 -6.14
N GLU A 185 1.07 13.23 -5.06
CA GLU A 185 2.48 13.66 -5.04
C GLU A 185 3.44 12.49 -5.27
N GLU A 186 3.17 11.31 -4.68
CA GLU A 186 4.01 10.12 -4.86
C GLU A 186 3.96 9.61 -6.31
N ILE A 187 2.76 9.55 -6.90
CA ILE A 187 2.59 9.10 -8.30
C ILE A 187 3.22 10.10 -9.27
N GLU A 188 3.02 11.41 -9.07
CA GLU A 188 3.62 12.44 -9.91
C GLU A 188 5.15 12.40 -9.85
N PHE A 189 5.70 12.28 -8.65
CA PHE A 189 7.14 12.17 -8.45
C PHE A 189 7.71 10.95 -9.20
N ASN A 190 7.17 9.75 -8.97
CA ASN A 190 7.64 8.52 -9.62
C ASN A 190 7.41 8.54 -11.14
N SER A 191 6.33 9.18 -11.61
CA SER A 191 6.10 9.44 -13.04
C SER A 191 7.20 10.30 -13.65
N SER A 192 7.61 11.35 -12.96
CA SER A 192 8.68 12.25 -13.39
C SER A 192 10.03 11.54 -13.55
N LEU A 193 10.36 10.61 -12.66
CA LEU A 193 11.57 9.79 -12.72
C LEU A 193 11.65 8.90 -13.97
N ASN A 194 10.52 8.63 -14.61
CA ASN A 194 10.39 7.77 -15.79
C ASN A 194 9.95 8.52 -17.04
N ASN A 195 9.84 9.85 -16.99
CA ASN A 195 9.33 10.70 -18.08
C ASN A 195 7.89 10.32 -18.54
N ILE A 196 7.06 9.89 -17.60
CA ILE A 196 5.67 9.49 -17.79
C ILE A 196 4.76 10.70 -17.59
N THR A 197 3.78 10.89 -18.49
CA THR A 197 2.84 12.03 -18.45
C THR A 197 1.39 11.64 -18.71
N ASN A 198 1.08 10.35 -18.79
CA ASN A 198 -0.22 9.80 -19.14
C ASN A 198 -0.94 9.12 -17.98
N ILE A 199 -0.50 9.35 -16.75
CA ILE A 199 -1.20 8.91 -15.53
C ILE A 199 -2.00 10.11 -14.99
N GLU A 200 -3.28 9.90 -14.76
CA GLU A 200 -4.20 10.84 -14.12
C GLU A 200 -4.59 10.27 -12.74
N THR A 201 -4.30 10.99 -11.67
CA THR A 201 -4.61 10.56 -10.31
C THR A 201 -5.97 11.09 -9.88
N PHE A 202 -6.79 10.21 -9.30
CA PHE A 202 -8.12 10.50 -8.77
C PHE A 202 -8.14 10.12 -7.29
N VAL A 203 -8.59 11.05 -6.42
CA VAL A 203 -8.62 10.87 -4.97
C VAL A 203 -10.07 10.92 -4.49
N GLY A 204 -10.49 9.90 -3.76
CA GLY A 204 -11.82 9.80 -3.18
C GLY A 204 -12.47 8.44 -3.37
N ASP A 205 -13.64 8.25 -2.75
CA ASP A 205 -14.42 7.04 -2.85
C ASP A 205 -15.34 7.07 -4.09
N ALA A 206 -15.00 6.24 -5.07
CA ALA A 206 -15.79 6.11 -6.30
C ALA A 206 -17.15 5.42 -6.08
N LEU A 207 -17.32 4.62 -5.03
CA LEU A 207 -18.59 3.94 -4.72
C LEU A 207 -19.62 4.90 -4.16
N THR A 208 -19.19 5.97 -3.50
CA THR A 208 -20.07 7.02 -2.96
C THR A 208 -20.24 8.21 -3.91
N ASN A 209 -19.65 8.16 -5.11
CA ASN A 209 -19.57 9.28 -6.07
C ASN A 209 -18.86 10.52 -5.53
N GLU A 210 -17.96 10.37 -4.57
CA GLU A 210 -17.07 11.43 -4.11
C GLU A 210 -16.10 11.85 -5.23
N VAL A 211 -15.69 10.85 -6.05
CA VAL A 211 -14.92 11.06 -7.25
C VAL A 211 -15.61 10.44 -8.46
N ILE A 212 -15.58 11.14 -9.60
CA ILE A 212 -16.18 10.67 -10.85
C ILE A 212 -15.07 10.50 -11.88
N ILE A 213 -14.98 9.31 -12.47
CA ILE A 213 -14.04 9.00 -13.54
C ILE A 213 -14.82 8.73 -14.82
N ASP A 214 -14.57 9.58 -15.82
CA ASP A 214 -15.29 9.46 -17.09
C ASP A 214 -14.64 8.43 -18.03
N GLY A 215 -15.51 7.74 -18.77
CA GLY A 215 -15.12 6.88 -19.87
C GLY A 215 -15.17 5.39 -19.56
N LYS A 216 -14.73 4.61 -20.55
CA LYS A 216 -14.62 3.15 -20.44
C LYS A 216 -13.23 2.70 -20.75
N PHE A 217 -12.78 1.70 -20.01
CA PHE A 217 -11.41 1.20 -19.99
C PHE A 217 -11.28 -0.16 -20.67
N HIS A 218 -10.16 -0.38 -21.33
CA HIS A 218 -9.80 -1.69 -21.91
C HIS A 218 -9.33 -2.66 -20.83
N TRP A 219 -8.73 -2.11 -19.77
CA TRP A 219 -8.30 -2.84 -18.60
C TRP A 219 -8.75 -2.13 -17.33
N ILE A 220 -9.18 -2.91 -16.35
CA ILE A 220 -9.38 -2.45 -14.99
C ILE A 220 -8.58 -3.36 -14.07
N TYR A 221 -7.82 -2.78 -13.16
CA TYR A 221 -7.09 -3.50 -12.11
C TYR A 221 -7.75 -3.24 -10.77
N ILE A 222 -7.79 -4.26 -9.92
CA ILE A 222 -8.13 -4.17 -8.50
C ILE A 222 -7.24 -5.16 -7.72
N ASN A 223 -6.36 -4.63 -6.87
CA ASN A 223 -5.42 -5.40 -6.06
C ASN A 223 -5.55 -5.00 -4.58
N ILE A 224 -6.77 -5.10 -4.07
CA ILE A 224 -7.10 -4.71 -2.68
C ILE A 224 -7.51 -5.95 -1.88
N GLY A 225 -8.43 -6.76 -2.44
CA GLY A 225 -8.96 -7.96 -1.79
C GLY A 225 -10.24 -8.48 -2.42
N GLY A 226 -10.76 -9.56 -1.86
CA GLY A 226 -11.97 -10.21 -2.39
C GLY A 226 -13.25 -9.47 -2.07
N GLU A 227 -13.38 -8.94 -0.88
CA GLU A 227 -14.55 -8.18 -0.44
C GLU A 227 -14.69 -6.88 -1.24
N GLU A 228 -13.61 -6.12 -1.35
CA GLU A 228 -13.58 -4.89 -2.13
C GLU A 228 -13.84 -5.16 -3.61
N THR A 229 -13.30 -6.28 -4.14
CA THR A 229 -13.62 -6.69 -5.52
C THR A 229 -15.12 -6.84 -5.72
N GLU A 230 -15.83 -7.49 -4.79
CA GLU A 230 -17.26 -7.66 -4.87
C GLU A 230 -18.01 -6.32 -4.80
N MET A 231 -17.62 -5.44 -3.91
CA MET A 231 -18.21 -4.10 -3.76
C MET A 231 -18.05 -3.27 -5.04
N PHE A 232 -16.91 -3.38 -5.71
CA PHE A 232 -16.61 -2.63 -6.94
C PHE A 232 -17.20 -3.24 -8.22
N MET A 233 -17.79 -4.45 -8.21
CA MET A 233 -18.21 -5.13 -9.44
C MET A 233 -19.22 -4.34 -10.29
N ASP A 234 -20.17 -3.62 -9.68
CA ASP A 234 -21.13 -2.82 -10.45
C ASP A 234 -20.44 -1.58 -11.05
N TYR A 235 -19.58 -0.90 -10.30
CA TYR A 235 -18.74 0.18 -10.80
C TYR A 235 -17.80 -0.29 -11.93
N ILE A 236 -17.17 -1.43 -11.80
CA ILE A 236 -16.32 -2.04 -12.83
C ILE A 236 -17.14 -2.31 -14.10
N ASN A 237 -18.35 -2.86 -13.98
CA ASN A 237 -19.21 -3.12 -15.12
C ASN A 237 -19.61 -1.86 -15.90
N ASP A 238 -19.80 -0.76 -15.19
CA ASP A 238 -20.14 0.52 -15.81
C ASP A 238 -18.95 1.16 -16.54
N HIS A 239 -17.72 0.83 -16.14
CA HIS A 239 -16.50 1.46 -16.66
C HIS A 239 -15.65 0.57 -17.56
N ILE A 240 -15.89 -0.72 -17.65
CA ILE A 240 -15.14 -1.61 -18.54
C ILE A 240 -15.75 -1.63 -19.96
N LYS A 241 -14.92 -1.70 -20.99
CA LYS A 241 -15.34 -1.87 -22.38
C LYS A 241 -15.84 -3.28 -22.65
N GLU A 242 -16.66 -3.45 -23.71
CA GLU A 242 -16.91 -4.78 -24.28
C GLU A 242 -15.57 -5.43 -24.68
N ASN A 243 -15.40 -6.69 -24.36
CA ASN A 243 -14.13 -7.42 -24.51
C ASN A 243 -12.96 -6.81 -23.68
N GLY A 244 -13.27 -5.96 -22.70
CA GLY A 244 -12.28 -5.44 -21.75
C GLY A 244 -11.81 -6.52 -20.79
N LYS A 245 -10.65 -6.31 -20.19
CA LYS A 245 -10.03 -7.24 -19.23
C LYS A 245 -10.07 -6.68 -17.81
N LEU A 246 -10.42 -7.54 -16.87
CA LEU A 246 -10.40 -7.25 -15.44
C LEU A 246 -9.31 -8.09 -14.78
N LEU A 247 -8.37 -7.42 -14.12
CA LEU A 247 -7.37 -8.07 -13.27
C LEU A 247 -7.80 -7.92 -11.82
N VAL A 248 -7.96 -9.04 -11.13
CA VAL A 248 -8.33 -9.12 -9.71
C VAL A 248 -7.21 -9.79 -8.95
N SER A 249 -6.75 -9.18 -7.85
CA SER A 249 -5.67 -9.69 -7.01
C SER A 249 -5.88 -9.31 -5.55
N GLY A 250 -4.89 -9.66 -4.69
CA GLY A 250 -5.06 -9.56 -3.25
C GLY A 250 -5.95 -10.68 -2.70
N LEU A 251 -6.13 -11.75 -3.47
CA LEU A 251 -6.93 -12.92 -3.08
C LEU A 251 -6.04 -13.98 -2.45
N VAL A 252 -6.61 -14.70 -1.48
CA VAL A 252 -5.97 -15.90 -0.93
C VAL A 252 -6.59 -17.16 -1.52
N GLU A 253 -5.85 -18.27 -1.54
CA GLU A 253 -6.28 -19.50 -2.21
C GLU A 253 -7.63 -20.04 -1.71
N TRP A 254 -7.98 -19.84 -0.44
CA TRP A 254 -9.25 -20.29 0.13
C TRP A 254 -10.44 -19.40 -0.23
N SER A 255 -10.25 -18.11 -0.49
CA SER A 255 -11.29 -17.19 -0.96
C SER A 255 -11.44 -17.18 -2.48
N PHE A 256 -10.40 -17.59 -3.20
CA PHE A 256 -10.28 -17.44 -4.64
C PHE A 256 -11.50 -17.97 -5.43
N ASN A 257 -11.95 -19.19 -5.13
CA ASN A 257 -13.04 -19.80 -5.88
C ASN A 257 -14.37 -19.06 -5.66
N SER A 258 -14.64 -18.60 -4.44
CA SER A 258 -15.84 -17.82 -4.12
C SER A 258 -15.86 -16.50 -4.90
N VAL A 259 -14.75 -15.74 -4.86
CA VAL A 259 -14.64 -14.47 -5.61
C VAL A 259 -14.72 -14.69 -7.11
N LYS A 260 -14.03 -15.71 -7.64
CA LYS A 260 -14.09 -16.09 -9.06
C LYS A 260 -15.53 -16.33 -9.51
N GLU A 261 -16.31 -17.15 -8.79
CA GLU A 261 -17.71 -17.45 -9.12
C GLU A 261 -18.57 -16.19 -9.15
N LYS A 262 -18.36 -15.26 -8.21
CA LYS A 262 -19.08 -13.97 -8.15
C LYS A 262 -18.72 -13.07 -9.34
N VAL A 263 -17.45 -13.00 -9.70
CA VAL A 263 -16.98 -12.24 -10.89
C VAL A 263 -17.56 -12.87 -12.17
N GLU A 264 -17.52 -14.19 -12.32
CA GLU A 264 -18.09 -14.89 -13.48
C GLU A 264 -19.60 -14.72 -13.58
N ALA A 265 -20.33 -14.67 -12.46
CA ALA A 265 -21.76 -14.39 -12.42
C ALA A 265 -22.13 -12.98 -12.94
N LYS A 266 -21.19 -12.05 -12.93
CA LYS A 266 -21.33 -10.68 -13.49
C LYS A 266 -20.99 -10.60 -14.98
N GLY A 267 -20.75 -11.72 -15.68
CA GLY A 267 -20.55 -11.78 -17.12
C GLY A 267 -19.08 -11.83 -17.56
N TYR A 268 -18.21 -12.29 -16.70
CA TYR A 268 -16.79 -12.47 -17.02
C TYR A 268 -16.45 -13.96 -17.22
N VAL A 269 -15.30 -14.20 -17.84
CA VAL A 269 -14.71 -15.53 -17.97
C VAL A 269 -13.23 -15.42 -17.59
N MET A 270 -12.80 -16.25 -16.65
CA MET A 270 -11.40 -16.31 -16.29
C MET A 270 -10.55 -16.80 -17.46
N GLU A 271 -9.55 -16.01 -17.83
CA GLU A 271 -8.57 -16.33 -18.86
C GLU A 271 -7.29 -16.94 -18.25
N HIS A 272 -6.83 -16.37 -17.14
CA HIS A 272 -5.55 -16.73 -16.54
C HIS A 272 -5.60 -16.63 -15.02
N LYS A 273 -4.89 -17.53 -14.34
CA LYS A 273 -4.64 -17.49 -12.90
C LYS A 273 -3.14 -17.56 -12.65
N ILE A 274 -2.65 -16.71 -11.78
CA ILE A 274 -1.30 -16.74 -11.22
C ILE A 274 -1.44 -17.02 -9.74
N GLN A 275 -0.55 -17.81 -9.17
CA GLN A 275 -0.51 -18.06 -7.74
C GLN A 275 0.93 -18.16 -7.26
N THR A 276 1.24 -17.35 -6.24
CA THR A 276 2.51 -17.42 -5.51
C THR A 276 2.18 -17.57 -4.02
N ASN A 277 2.64 -18.68 -3.46
CA ASN A 277 2.26 -19.14 -2.12
C ASN A 277 0.73 -19.21 -1.99
N GLU A 278 0.13 -18.63 -0.96
CA GLU A 278 -1.33 -18.54 -0.78
C GLU A 278 -2.01 -17.45 -1.62
N TRP A 279 -1.25 -16.57 -2.25
CA TRP A 279 -1.77 -15.41 -2.97
C TRP A 279 -2.14 -15.71 -4.40
N CYS A 280 -3.31 -15.27 -4.81
CA CYS A 280 -3.87 -15.49 -6.14
C CYS A 280 -4.18 -14.19 -6.86
N THR A 281 -3.83 -14.16 -8.15
CA THR A 281 -4.21 -13.14 -9.11
C THR A 281 -4.93 -13.78 -10.27
N ALA A 282 -6.03 -13.19 -10.74
CA ALA A 282 -6.76 -13.68 -11.90
C ALA A 282 -7.02 -12.59 -12.92
N ILE A 283 -6.97 -12.98 -14.19
CA ILE A 283 -7.35 -12.15 -15.32
C ILE A 283 -8.64 -12.69 -15.91
N PHE A 284 -9.63 -11.83 -16.09
CA PHE A 284 -10.92 -12.14 -16.64
C PHE A 284 -11.17 -11.31 -17.90
N ASN A 285 -11.84 -11.93 -18.87
CA ASN A 285 -12.40 -11.24 -20.05
C ASN A 285 -13.89 -10.95 -19.81
N ARG A 286 -14.34 -9.74 -20.12
CA ARG A 286 -15.76 -9.42 -20.21
C ARG A 286 -16.34 -10.08 -21.44
N LYS A 287 -17.48 -10.80 -21.28
CA LYS A 287 -18.25 -11.38 -22.40
C LYS A 287 -19.00 -10.31 -23.18
#